data_3e9f089ddbdcc3197232fa77a46a3729
#
_entry.id   3e9f089ddbdcc3197232fa77a46a3729
#
_cell.length_a   1.000
_cell.length_b   1.000
_cell.length_c   1.000
_cell.angle_alpha   90.00
_cell.angle_beta   90.00
_cell.angle_gamma   90.00
#
_symmetry.space_group_name_H-M   'P 1'
#
loop_
_entity.id
_entity.type
_entity.pdbx_description
1 polymer ?
#
loop_
_entity_poly.entity_id
_entity_poly.type
_entity_poly.pdbx_seq_one_letter_code
_entity_poly.pdbx_strand_id
1 'polypeptide(L)'
;MADFQRTIDINLVGAFNVARLAAAEMARNDPNADGERGVIVNTASIAAYDGQKGQAAYASSKAGVAGLSLPVARDRADAGAVLHRVMAIAPGLFLTPMLESLGQEMMDTLAADVVFPRRLGDPQEFARTVRFIIEMAYLNGETIRLDGGLRLP
;
A
#
# COMPACT_ATOMS: atom_id res chain seq x y z
N MET A 1 -19.26 -7.20 15.00
CA MET A 1 -19.33 -7.62 13.58
C MET A 1 -19.52 -6.42 12.64
N ALA A 2 -20.42 -5.47 12.94
CA ALA A 2 -20.65 -4.31 12.05
C ALA A 2 -19.37 -3.48 11.79
N ASP A 3 -18.60 -3.18 12.81
CA ASP A 3 -17.33 -2.44 12.67
C ASP A 3 -16.26 -3.20 11.87
N PHE A 4 -16.20 -4.52 12.06
CA PHE A 4 -15.32 -5.37 11.27
C PHE A 4 -15.68 -5.27 9.78
N GLN A 5 -16.95 -5.49 9.46
CA GLN A 5 -17.44 -5.43 8.08
C GLN A 5 -17.20 -4.06 7.46
N ARG A 6 -17.52 -2.99 8.19
CA ARG A 6 -17.28 -1.61 7.73
C ARG A 6 -15.81 -1.37 7.38
N THR A 7 -14.89 -1.86 8.21
CA THR A 7 -13.45 -1.72 7.93
C THR A 7 -13.05 -2.46 6.67
N ILE A 8 -13.54 -3.69 6.49
CA ILE A 8 -13.30 -4.47 5.26
C ILE A 8 -13.88 -3.75 4.04
N ASP A 9 -15.11 -3.27 4.13
CA ASP A 9 -15.80 -2.61 3.01
C ASP A 9 -15.05 -1.34 2.58
N ILE A 10 -14.61 -0.52 3.52
CA ILE A 10 -13.88 0.72 3.21
C ILE A 10 -12.49 0.40 2.68
N ASN A 11 -11.70 -0.38 3.43
CA ASN A 11 -10.27 -0.51 3.15
C ASN A 11 -9.96 -1.50 2.02
N LEU A 12 -10.67 -2.62 1.96
CA LEU A 12 -10.39 -3.70 1.00
C LEU A 12 -11.31 -3.62 -0.22
N VAL A 13 -12.63 -3.65 -0.01
CA VAL A 13 -13.58 -3.59 -1.12
C VAL A 13 -13.48 -2.25 -1.84
N GLY A 14 -13.30 -1.15 -1.10
CA GLY A 14 -13.07 0.18 -1.66
C GLY A 14 -11.80 0.24 -2.51
N ALA A 15 -10.67 -0.28 -2.01
CA ALA A 15 -9.42 -0.34 -2.78
C ALA A 15 -9.57 -1.16 -4.07
N PHE A 16 -10.21 -2.33 -3.99
CA PHE A 16 -10.47 -3.16 -5.17
C PHE A 16 -11.37 -2.44 -6.18
N ASN A 17 -12.42 -1.76 -5.73
CA ASN A 17 -13.31 -0.99 -6.60
C ASN A 17 -12.58 0.13 -7.33
N VAL A 18 -11.73 0.89 -6.63
CA VAL A 18 -10.92 1.93 -7.26
C VAL A 18 -9.94 1.32 -8.27
N ALA A 19 -9.25 0.25 -7.88
CA ALA A 19 -8.28 -0.42 -8.76
C ALA A 19 -8.93 -0.95 -10.05
N ARG A 20 -10.11 -1.61 -9.98
CA ARG A 20 -10.79 -2.11 -11.18
C ARG A 20 -11.27 -0.99 -12.11
N LEU A 21 -11.77 0.12 -11.56
CA LEU A 21 -12.23 1.27 -12.34
C LEU A 21 -11.04 2.01 -12.98
N ALA A 22 -9.98 2.25 -12.22
CA ALA A 22 -8.74 2.82 -12.72
C ALA A 22 -8.14 1.97 -13.85
N ALA A 23 -8.09 0.65 -13.68
CA ALA A 23 -7.61 -0.27 -14.70
C ALA A 23 -8.45 -0.20 -16.00
N ALA A 24 -9.77 -0.04 -15.88
CA ALA A 24 -10.65 0.10 -17.05
C ALA A 24 -10.37 1.39 -17.82
N GLU A 25 -10.09 2.50 -17.12
CA GLU A 25 -9.73 3.77 -17.78
C GLU A 25 -8.29 3.73 -18.35
N MET A 26 -7.33 3.18 -17.60
CA MET A 26 -5.95 3.00 -18.07
C MET A 26 -5.87 2.13 -19.34
N ALA A 27 -6.81 1.22 -19.54
CA ALA A 27 -6.91 0.41 -20.76
C ALA A 27 -7.02 1.23 -22.05
N ARG A 28 -7.47 2.47 -21.92
CA ARG A 28 -7.66 3.41 -23.05
C ARG A 28 -6.41 4.22 -23.37
N ASN A 29 -5.40 4.18 -22.51
CA ASN A 29 -4.15 4.90 -22.75
C ASN A 29 -3.36 4.24 -23.89
N ASP A 30 -2.55 5.03 -24.58
CA ASP A 30 -1.53 4.48 -25.47
C ASP A 30 -0.47 3.73 -24.64
N PRO A 31 -0.03 2.54 -25.07
CA PRO A 31 0.99 1.79 -24.37
C PRO A 31 2.37 2.46 -24.50
N ASN A 32 3.18 2.35 -23.47
CA ASN A 32 4.61 2.68 -23.56
C ASN A 32 5.39 1.60 -24.34
N ALA A 33 6.73 1.71 -24.38
CA ALA A 33 7.60 0.79 -25.11
C ALA A 33 7.50 -0.67 -24.63
N ASP A 34 7.15 -0.89 -23.35
CA ASP A 34 6.97 -2.22 -22.75
C ASP A 34 5.52 -2.73 -22.88
N GLY A 35 4.64 -1.97 -23.52
CA GLY A 35 3.22 -2.26 -23.64
C GLY A 35 2.40 -1.85 -22.40
N GLU A 36 3.01 -1.20 -21.41
CA GLU A 36 2.34 -0.77 -20.18
C GLU A 36 1.43 0.43 -20.44
N ARG A 37 0.20 0.39 -19.90
CA ARG A 37 -0.80 1.45 -20.02
C ARG A 37 -1.05 2.19 -18.70
N GLY A 38 -0.49 1.71 -17.59
CA GLY A 38 -0.59 2.35 -16.29
C GLY A 38 -0.04 1.51 -15.14
N VAL A 39 0.03 2.14 -13.98
CA VAL A 39 0.52 1.52 -12.74
C VAL A 39 -0.49 1.79 -11.63
N ILE A 40 -0.84 0.76 -10.89
CA ILE A 40 -1.65 0.84 -9.67
C ILE A 40 -0.74 0.63 -8.47
N VAL A 41 -0.71 1.57 -7.55
CA VAL A 41 0.03 1.47 -6.29
C VAL A 41 -0.96 1.54 -5.13
N ASN A 42 -1.20 0.40 -4.49
CA ASN A 42 -2.09 0.29 -3.34
C ASN A 42 -1.35 0.63 -2.04
N THR A 43 -2.05 1.26 -1.10
CA THR A 43 -1.51 1.53 0.25
C THR A 43 -1.99 0.45 1.22
N ALA A 44 -1.12 -0.53 1.49
CA ALA A 44 -1.29 -1.54 2.53
C ALA A 44 -0.92 -0.96 3.92
N SER A 45 -0.28 -1.71 4.78
CA SER A 45 0.30 -1.32 6.08
C SER A 45 1.23 -2.42 6.57
N ILE A 46 2.19 -2.09 7.43
CA ILE A 46 2.93 -3.11 8.19
C ILE A 46 1.99 -3.96 9.06
N ALA A 47 0.84 -3.42 9.49
CA ALA A 47 -0.19 -4.18 10.20
C ALA A 47 -0.75 -5.37 9.41
N ALA A 48 -0.53 -5.42 8.09
CA ALA A 48 -0.84 -6.59 7.27
C ALA A 48 -0.01 -7.82 7.65
N TYR A 49 1.15 -7.61 8.24
CA TYR A 49 2.14 -8.63 8.62
C TYR A 49 2.29 -8.75 10.14
N ASP A 50 2.29 -7.61 10.81
CA ASP A 50 2.56 -7.47 12.24
C ASP A 50 1.29 -6.90 12.93
N GLY A 51 0.16 -7.59 12.81
CA GLY A 51 -1.13 -7.12 13.37
C GLY A 51 -1.11 -7.02 14.89
N GLN A 52 -1.46 -5.85 15.42
CA GLN A 52 -1.51 -5.61 16.86
C GLN A 52 -2.83 -6.06 17.49
N LYS A 53 -2.80 -6.23 18.81
CA LYS A 53 -3.99 -6.51 19.61
C LYS A 53 -5.08 -5.43 19.37
N GLY A 54 -6.30 -5.87 19.07
CA GLY A 54 -7.43 -4.99 18.77
C GLY A 54 -7.54 -4.56 17.30
N GLN A 55 -6.56 -4.87 16.46
CA GLN A 55 -6.52 -4.46 15.05
C GLN A 55 -6.96 -5.55 14.06
N ALA A 56 -7.68 -6.59 14.48
CA ALA A 56 -8.05 -7.71 13.61
C ALA A 56 -8.69 -7.27 12.29
N ALA A 57 -9.67 -6.37 12.31
CA ALA A 57 -10.32 -5.86 11.10
C ALA A 57 -9.36 -5.07 10.21
N TYR A 58 -8.58 -4.16 10.82
CA TYR A 58 -7.62 -3.34 10.09
C TYR A 58 -6.51 -4.20 9.47
N ALA A 59 -5.88 -5.06 10.27
CA ALA A 59 -4.83 -5.96 9.80
C ALA A 59 -5.32 -6.87 8.67
N SER A 60 -6.50 -7.49 8.82
CA SER A 60 -7.11 -8.32 7.78
C SER A 60 -7.38 -7.52 6.50
N SER A 61 -7.91 -6.30 6.62
CA SER A 61 -8.17 -5.45 5.46
C SER A 61 -6.88 -5.09 4.71
N LYS A 62 -5.82 -4.74 5.43
CA LYS A 62 -4.52 -4.37 4.86
C LYS A 62 -3.73 -5.56 4.30
N ALA A 63 -3.88 -6.74 4.93
CA ALA A 63 -3.37 -7.99 4.36
C ALA A 63 -4.10 -8.34 3.05
N GLY A 64 -5.42 -8.14 2.99
CA GLY A 64 -6.18 -8.28 1.75
C GLY A 64 -5.71 -7.32 0.65
N VAL A 65 -5.46 -6.05 0.98
CA VAL A 65 -4.92 -5.06 0.02
C VAL A 65 -3.55 -5.48 -0.52
N ALA A 66 -2.65 -5.96 0.35
CA ALA A 66 -1.36 -6.50 -0.08
C ALA A 66 -1.54 -7.73 -0.98
N GLY A 67 -2.45 -8.64 -0.59
CA GLY A 67 -2.76 -9.86 -1.33
C GLY A 67 -3.40 -9.64 -2.70
N LEU A 68 -4.02 -8.48 -2.97
CA LEU A 68 -4.57 -8.14 -4.29
C LEU A 68 -3.50 -7.93 -5.36
N SER A 69 -2.26 -7.58 -5.01
CA SER A 69 -1.25 -7.13 -5.96
C SER A 69 -0.97 -8.17 -7.05
N LEU A 70 -0.59 -9.38 -6.67
CA LEU A 70 -0.22 -10.42 -7.63
C LEU A 70 -1.40 -10.97 -8.46
N PRO A 71 -2.56 -11.35 -7.86
CA PRO A 71 -3.71 -11.80 -8.64
C PRO A 71 -4.18 -10.76 -9.67
N VAL A 72 -4.33 -9.50 -9.25
CA VAL A 72 -4.79 -8.43 -10.16
C VAL A 72 -3.78 -8.16 -11.28
N ALA A 73 -2.46 -8.25 -10.98
CA ALA A 73 -1.43 -8.15 -12.00
C ALA A 73 -1.55 -9.29 -13.03
N ARG A 74 -1.82 -10.52 -12.59
CA ARG A 74 -2.00 -11.70 -13.45
C ARG A 74 -3.27 -11.63 -14.29
N ASP A 75 -4.40 -11.29 -13.68
CA ASP A 75 -5.68 -11.17 -14.38
C ASP A 75 -5.62 -10.19 -15.55
N ARG A 76 -4.78 -9.16 -15.44
CA ARG A 76 -4.61 -8.15 -16.48
C ARG A 76 -3.65 -8.57 -17.57
N ALA A 77 -2.65 -9.39 -17.27
CA ALA A 77 -1.74 -9.93 -18.26
C ALA A 77 -2.45 -10.89 -19.24
N ASP A 78 -3.39 -11.71 -18.73
CA ASP A 78 -4.10 -12.72 -19.52
C ASP A 78 -5.21 -12.12 -20.43
N ALA A 79 -5.70 -10.93 -20.12
CA ALA A 79 -6.77 -10.29 -20.90
C ALA A 79 -6.34 -9.76 -22.29
N GLY A 80 -5.08 -9.98 -22.69
CA GLY A 80 -4.58 -9.77 -24.07
C GLY A 80 -4.51 -8.31 -24.55
N ALA A 81 -4.98 -7.35 -23.77
CA ALA A 81 -5.11 -5.96 -24.23
C ALA A 81 -4.68 -4.90 -23.20
N VAL A 82 -4.45 -5.25 -21.95
CA VAL A 82 -4.28 -4.24 -20.89
C VAL A 82 -3.21 -4.64 -19.91
N LEU A 83 -1.98 -4.23 -20.19
CA LEU A 83 -0.84 -4.44 -19.28
C LEU A 83 -0.79 -3.28 -18.29
N HIS A 84 -1.15 -3.57 -17.05
CA HIS A 84 -0.92 -2.69 -15.91
C HIS A 84 -0.04 -3.39 -14.90
N ARG A 85 0.84 -2.64 -14.30
CA ARG A 85 1.53 -3.12 -13.11
C ARG A 85 0.71 -2.81 -11.87
N VAL A 86 0.70 -3.72 -10.92
CA VAL A 86 0.00 -3.58 -9.65
C VAL A 86 0.97 -3.84 -8.52
N MET A 87 1.20 -2.84 -7.70
CA MET A 87 2.10 -2.91 -6.55
C MET A 87 1.36 -2.48 -5.29
N ALA A 88 1.88 -2.84 -4.14
CA ALA A 88 1.48 -2.26 -2.87
C ALA A 88 2.70 -1.72 -2.12
N ILE A 89 2.48 -0.68 -1.32
CA ILE A 89 3.42 -0.23 -0.30
C ILE A 89 2.79 -0.53 1.05
N ALA A 90 3.56 -1.13 1.96
CA ALA A 90 3.19 -1.35 3.36
C ALA A 90 4.00 -0.37 4.22
N PRO A 91 3.48 0.86 4.46
CA PRO A 91 4.16 1.84 5.26
C PRO A 91 4.14 1.46 6.74
N GLY A 92 5.21 1.82 7.45
CA GLY A 92 5.26 1.89 8.89
C GLY A 92 4.61 3.17 9.42
N LEU A 93 5.25 3.78 10.40
CA LEU A 93 4.78 5.01 11.02
C LEU A 93 5.39 6.22 10.31
N PHE A 94 4.55 7.04 9.69
CA PHE A 94 4.94 8.25 8.96
C PHE A 94 4.45 9.50 9.67
N LEU A 95 5.24 10.56 9.63
CA LEU A 95 4.86 11.87 10.13
C LEU A 95 3.70 12.42 9.28
N THR A 96 2.51 12.38 9.83
CA THR A 96 1.28 12.85 9.19
C THR A 96 0.56 13.81 10.14
N PRO A 97 -0.32 14.69 9.63
CA PRO A 97 -1.10 15.57 10.50
C PRO A 97 -1.86 14.83 11.61
N MET A 98 -2.28 13.59 11.36
CA MET A 98 -2.93 12.74 12.37
C MET A 98 -1.95 12.38 13.50
N LEU A 99 -0.71 11.99 13.20
CA LEU A 99 0.28 11.67 14.23
C LEU A 99 0.81 12.93 14.93
N GLU A 100 0.98 14.03 14.21
CA GLU A 100 1.36 15.31 14.81
C GLU A 100 0.37 15.77 15.88
N SER A 101 -0.93 15.49 15.69
CA SER A 101 -1.97 15.83 16.66
C SER A 101 -1.87 15.06 17.99
N LEU A 102 -1.09 13.98 18.06
CA LEU A 102 -0.85 13.20 19.29
C LEU A 102 0.20 13.83 20.21
N GLY A 103 0.94 14.83 19.73
CA GLY A 103 1.99 15.52 20.47
C GLY A 103 3.36 14.85 20.39
N GLN A 104 4.41 15.63 20.75
CA GLN A 104 5.81 15.25 20.57
C GLN A 104 6.19 13.99 21.37
N GLU A 105 5.77 13.89 22.61
CA GLU A 105 6.08 12.74 23.48
C GLU A 105 5.60 11.41 22.90
N MET A 106 4.40 11.39 22.34
CA MET A 106 3.86 10.19 21.68
C MET A 106 4.64 9.88 20.40
N MET A 107 4.98 10.90 19.60
CA MET A 107 5.78 10.69 18.38
C MET A 107 7.16 10.13 18.70
N ASP A 108 7.82 10.61 19.75
CA ASP A 108 9.13 10.12 20.21
C ASP A 108 9.03 8.65 20.68
N THR A 109 7.96 8.32 21.42
CA THR A 109 7.69 6.94 21.85
C THR A 109 7.53 6.00 20.64
N LEU A 110 6.73 6.39 19.65
CA LEU A 110 6.50 5.61 18.44
C LEU A 110 7.78 5.47 17.60
N ALA A 111 8.60 6.50 17.55
CA ALA A 111 9.87 6.51 16.81
C ALA A 111 10.92 5.62 17.46
N ALA A 112 10.86 5.39 18.77
CA ALA A 112 11.83 4.58 19.50
C ALA A 112 11.83 3.10 19.06
N ASP A 113 10.70 2.59 18.57
CA ASP A 113 10.54 1.21 18.08
C ASP A 113 11.06 1.03 16.65
N VAL A 114 11.34 2.13 15.92
CA VAL A 114 11.93 2.08 14.59
C VAL A 114 13.40 1.71 14.68
N VAL A 115 13.81 0.68 13.95
CA VAL A 115 15.19 0.15 14.03
C VAL A 115 16.19 1.16 13.49
N PHE A 116 15.97 1.64 12.24
CA PHE A 116 16.82 2.67 11.62
C PHE A 116 16.14 3.26 10.37
N PRO A 117 16.21 4.58 10.19
CA PRO A 117 16.60 5.61 11.17
C PRO A 117 15.56 5.72 12.28
N ARG A 118 15.98 6.00 13.52
CA ARG A 118 15.08 6.12 14.68
C ARG A 118 14.26 7.40 14.65
N ARG A 119 13.31 7.44 13.75
CA ARG A 119 12.35 8.53 13.56
C ARG A 119 11.13 8.02 12.83
N LEU A 120 10.08 8.79 12.82
CA LEU A 120 8.95 8.56 11.91
C LEU A 120 9.41 8.77 10.46
N GLY A 121 8.79 8.05 9.53
CA GLY A 121 9.03 8.22 8.09
C GLY A 121 8.58 9.60 7.62
N ASP A 122 9.34 10.20 6.72
CA ASP A 122 8.95 11.45 6.05
C ASP A 122 7.97 11.10 4.91
N PRO A 123 6.82 11.80 4.77
CA PRO A 123 5.91 11.63 3.64
C PRO A 123 6.60 11.69 2.27
N GLN A 124 7.69 12.45 2.16
CA GLN A 124 8.49 12.49 0.93
C GLN A 124 9.19 11.15 0.63
N GLU A 125 9.50 10.33 1.63
CA GLU A 125 10.06 8.99 1.42
C GLU A 125 9.00 8.06 0.81
N PHE A 126 7.75 8.19 1.24
CA PHE A 126 6.64 7.47 0.61
C PHE A 126 6.46 7.91 -0.86
N ALA A 127 6.44 9.20 -1.11
CA ALA A 127 6.30 9.75 -2.46
C ALA A 127 7.44 9.29 -3.40
N ARG A 128 8.69 9.29 -2.90
CA ARG A 128 9.85 8.77 -3.66
C ARG A 128 9.72 7.27 -3.94
N THR A 129 9.16 6.50 -3.02
CA THR A 129 8.91 5.06 -3.23
C THR A 129 7.86 4.84 -4.31
N VAL A 130 6.77 5.63 -4.31
CA VAL A 130 5.77 5.58 -5.39
C VAL A 130 6.43 5.91 -6.74
N ARG A 131 7.22 6.99 -6.80
CA ARG A 131 7.96 7.36 -8.00
C ARG A 131 8.91 6.26 -8.48
N PHE A 132 9.66 5.64 -7.56
CA PHE A 132 10.53 4.51 -7.86
C PHE A 132 9.76 3.34 -8.48
N ILE A 133 8.59 2.99 -7.92
CA ILE A 133 7.73 1.94 -8.47
C ILE A 133 7.29 2.30 -9.90
N ILE A 134 6.90 3.55 -10.15
CA ILE A 134 6.48 3.99 -11.48
C ILE A 134 7.62 3.86 -12.50
N GLU A 135 8.82 4.30 -12.13
CA GLU A 135 9.99 4.30 -13.01
C GLU A 135 10.60 2.90 -13.21
N MET A 136 10.33 1.94 -12.32
CA MET A 136 10.93 0.61 -12.34
C MET A 136 9.99 -0.42 -12.97
N ALA A 137 10.01 -0.55 -14.29
CA ALA A 137 9.10 -1.37 -15.07
C ALA A 137 9.09 -2.88 -14.68
N TYR A 138 10.18 -3.39 -14.11
CA TYR A 138 10.29 -4.81 -13.73
C TYR A 138 9.66 -5.16 -12.37
N LEU A 139 9.18 -4.15 -11.62
CA LEU A 139 8.43 -4.35 -10.36
C LEU A 139 6.95 -4.57 -10.66
N ASN A 140 6.42 -5.76 -10.35
CA ASN A 140 5.02 -6.08 -10.53
C ASN A 140 4.54 -7.15 -9.54
N GLY A 141 3.31 -7.04 -9.05
CA GLY A 141 2.64 -8.05 -8.23
C GLY A 141 3.15 -8.15 -6.79
N GLU A 142 3.94 -7.19 -6.30
CA GLU A 142 4.65 -7.30 -5.02
C GLU A 142 4.26 -6.18 -4.03
N THR A 143 4.60 -6.38 -2.76
CA THR A 143 4.43 -5.39 -1.70
C THR A 143 5.80 -4.97 -1.14
N ILE A 144 6.07 -3.67 -1.15
CA ILE A 144 7.27 -3.08 -0.57
C ILE A 144 6.95 -2.61 0.86
N ARG A 145 7.63 -3.18 1.88
CA ARG A 145 7.60 -2.63 3.25
C ARG A 145 8.48 -1.38 3.30
N LEU A 146 7.93 -0.28 3.79
CA LEU A 146 8.62 1.00 3.96
C LEU A 146 8.45 1.46 5.41
N ASP A 147 9.27 0.92 6.33
CA ASP A 147 8.97 0.95 7.76
C ASP A 147 10.18 1.16 8.68
N GLY A 148 11.38 1.42 8.13
CA GLY A 148 12.59 1.58 8.95
C GLY A 148 12.96 0.34 9.77
N GLY A 149 12.50 -0.84 9.37
CA GLY A 149 12.72 -2.10 10.08
C GLY A 149 11.77 -2.32 11.26
N LEU A 150 10.77 -1.44 11.47
CA LEU A 150 9.77 -1.59 12.52
C LEU A 150 9.03 -2.93 12.41
N ARG A 151 8.85 -3.58 13.57
CA ARG A 151 7.94 -4.71 13.76
C ARG A 151 7.01 -4.37 14.91
N LEU A 152 5.72 -4.44 14.64
CA LEU A 152 4.72 -4.16 15.67
C LEU A 152 4.67 -5.34 16.67
N PRO A 153 4.56 -5.07 17.99
CA PRO A 153 4.52 -6.11 19.02
C PRO A 153 3.22 -6.91 18.99
#